data_a1692da4a3d07d31e2d12ec17f287e8d
#
_entry.id   a1692da4a3d07d31e2d12ec17f287e8d
#
_cell.length_a   1.000
_cell.length_b   1.000
_cell.length_c   1.000
_cell.angle_alpha   90.00
_cell.angle_beta   90.00
_cell.angle_gamma   90.00
#
_symmetry.space_group_name_H-M   'P 1'
#
loop_
_entity.id
_entity.type
_entity.pdbx_description
1 polymer ?
#
loop_
_entity_poly.entity_id
_entity_poly.type
_entity_poly.pdbx_seq_one_letter_code
_entity_poly.pdbx_strand_id
1 'polypeptide(L)'
;DDLFVAPGDKAPNRVGFSKYASYINSRSIEKYGRPLVIAMSADLADSTNISGFAKGYNGLPDLGMYDKVTNTESPLMPQGITEFTNSGMLAGLATVNLNEDPYEEFNGFFGAMSTYGSFSYLKYGPMRLFSQVAQDSNLKVGKIIWVAGHSGPETAEDSRTHFGIFSPGVTQLLPDGHIINIHPWEHNEVAP
;
A
#
# COMPACT_ATOMS: atom_id res chain seq x y z
N ASP A 1 16.07 12.17 -8.05
CA ASP A 1 17.13 12.02 -7.02
C ASP A 1 16.60 12.21 -5.59
N ASP A 2 15.43 12.83 -5.42
CA ASP A 2 14.85 13.08 -4.09
C ASP A 2 14.30 11.83 -3.39
N LEU A 3 14.20 10.72 -4.08
CA LEU A 3 13.77 9.44 -3.50
C LEU A 3 14.84 8.80 -2.62
N PHE A 4 16.08 9.19 -2.80
CA PHE A 4 17.24 8.59 -2.15
C PHE A 4 17.87 9.55 -1.15
N VAL A 5 18.59 8.99 -0.19
CA VAL A 5 19.48 9.74 0.70
C VAL A 5 20.93 9.56 0.30
N ALA A 6 21.76 10.57 0.55
CA ALA A 6 23.17 10.52 0.22
C ALA A 6 23.93 9.46 1.08
N PRO A 7 25.04 8.92 0.57
CA PRO A 7 25.87 8.00 1.35
C PRO A 7 26.29 8.63 2.70
N GLY A 8 26.00 7.93 3.79
CA GLY A 8 26.27 8.39 5.15
C GLY A 8 25.09 9.06 5.85
N ASP A 9 24.09 9.49 5.13
CA ASP A 9 22.85 9.98 5.71
C ASP A 9 21.98 8.83 6.23
N LYS A 10 21.12 9.15 7.19
CA LYS A 10 20.21 8.17 7.81
C LYS A 10 18.77 8.61 7.64
N ALA A 11 17.94 7.72 7.14
CA ALA A 11 16.48 7.91 7.08
C ALA A 11 15.76 6.57 7.29
N PRO A 12 14.64 6.56 7.99
CA PRO A 12 13.83 5.35 8.15
C PRO A 12 13.27 4.86 6.80
N ASN A 13 13.11 3.55 6.64
CA ASN A 13 12.52 2.94 5.43
C ASN A 13 11.11 3.47 5.15
N ARG A 14 10.30 3.70 6.19
CA ARG A 14 8.97 4.29 6.05
C ARG A 14 8.97 5.67 5.40
N VAL A 15 10.04 6.46 5.59
CA VAL A 15 10.17 7.76 4.91
C VAL A 15 10.48 7.54 3.42
N GLY A 16 11.32 6.58 3.08
CA GLY A 16 11.54 6.16 1.68
C GLY A 16 10.24 5.71 1.02
N PHE A 17 9.45 4.90 1.73
CA PHE A 17 8.14 4.47 1.26
C PHE A 17 7.19 5.66 1.01
N SER A 18 7.12 6.63 1.94
CA SER A 18 6.31 7.84 1.76
C SER A 18 6.72 8.64 0.51
N LYS A 19 8.02 8.83 0.29
CA LYS A 19 8.53 9.54 -0.89
C LYS A 19 8.18 8.81 -2.19
N TYR A 20 8.39 7.50 -2.21
CA TYR A 20 8.02 6.67 -3.36
C TYR A 20 6.52 6.71 -3.65
N ALA A 21 5.68 6.62 -2.60
CA ALA A 21 4.23 6.71 -2.72
C ALA A 21 3.78 8.06 -3.31
N SER A 22 4.35 9.15 -2.83
CA SER A 22 4.13 10.50 -3.35
C SER A 22 4.55 10.62 -4.82
N TYR A 23 5.73 10.12 -5.16
CA TYR A 23 6.24 10.10 -6.54
C TYR A 23 5.29 9.35 -7.49
N ILE A 24 4.89 8.13 -7.15
CA ILE A 24 4.03 7.29 -8.02
C ILE A 24 2.70 7.95 -8.30
N ASN A 25 2.00 8.43 -7.28
CA ASN A 25 0.70 9.07 -7.48
C ASN A 25 0.81 10.42 -8.17
N SER A 26 1.82 11.22 -7.87
CA SER A 26 2.06 12.49 -8.57
C SER A 26 2.33 12.25 -10.07
N ARG A 27 3.17 11.28 -10.41
CA ARG A 27 3.43 10.92 -11.82
C ARG A 27 2.18 10.37 -12.51
N SER A 28 1.34 9.65 -11.77
CA SER A 28 0.08 9.15 -12.28
C SER A 28 -0.92 10.29 -12.57
N ILE A 29 -1.03 11.25 -11.68
CA ILE A 29 -1.87 12.44 -11.87
C ILE A 29 -1.40 13.22 -13.10
N GLU A 30 -0.10 13.47 -13.24
CA GLU A 30 0.46 14.13 -14.42
C GLU A 30 0.14 13.41 -15.73
N LYS A 31 0.23 12.08 -15.73
CA LYS A 31 0.09 11.28 -16.94
C LYS A 31 -1.35 10.92 -17.29
N TYR A 32 -2.18 10.63 -16.29
CA TYR A 32 -3.52 10.06 -16.44
C TYR A 32 -4.64 10.94 -15.88
N GLY A 33 -4.31 12.09 -15.27
CA GLY A 33 -5.28 12.98 -14.64
C GLY A 33 -5.88 12.44 -13.34
N ARG A 34 -5.33 11.35 -12.78
CA ARG A 34 -5.84 10.73 -11.54
C ARG A 34 -4.74 9.96 -10.81
N PRO A 35 -4.86 9.76 -9.48
CA PRO A 35 -3.95 8.89 -8.77
C PRO A 35 -4.15 7.43 -9.23
N LEU A 36 -3.07 6.66 -9.25
CA LEU A 36 -3.08 5.24 -9.57
C LEU A 36 -3.39 4.40 -8.32
N VAL A 37 -2.78 4.74 -7.19
CA VAL A 37 -2.86 3.95 -5.95
C VAL A 37 -3.80 4.59 -4.96
N ILE A 38 -4.83 3.85 -4.56
CA ILE A 38 -5.73 4.21 -3.46
C ILE A 38 -5.21 3.57 -2.18
N ALA A 39 -5.10 4.35 -1.12
CA ALA A 39 -4.47 3.93 0.13
C ALA A 39 -5.47 3.89 1.28
N MET A 40 -5.34 2.88 2.13
CA MET A 40 -6.10 2.72 3.37
C MET A 40 -5.17 2.27 4.50
N SER A 41 -5.51 2.64 5.73
CA SER A 41 -4.78 2.20 6.91
C SER A 41 -5.72 1.97 8.07
N ALA A 42 -5.37 1.04 8.96
CA ALA A 42 -6.11 0.80 10.20
C ALA A 42 -5.76 1.87 11.26
N ASP A 43 -6.11 3.13 10.99
CA ASP A 43 -5.82 4.31 11.81
C ASP A 43 -4.32 4.59 12.02
N LEU A 44 -3.48 4.18 11.06
CA LEU A 44 -2.02 4.24 11.16
C LEU A 44 -1.39 4.92 9.94
N ALA A 45 -2.13 5.79 9.22
CA ALA A 45 -1.68 6.35 7.95
C ALA A 45 -0.37 7.14 8.07
N ASP A 46 -0.20 7.91 9.13
CA ASP A 46 1.00 8.71 9.34
C ASP A 46 2.15 7.88 9.94
N SER A 47 1.87 7.01 10.91
CA SER A 47 2.92 6.20 11.55
C SER A 47 3.53 5.18 10.59
N THR A 48 2.76 4.61 9.67
CA THR A 48 3.25 3.73 8.60
C THR A 48 3.70 4.48 7.36
N ASN A 49 3.49 5.80 7.32
CA ASN A 49 3.80 6.67 6.19
C ASN A 49 3.07 6.34 4.87
N ILE A 50 1.98 5.59 4.91
CA ILE A 50 1.14 5.33 3.73
C ILE A 50 0.40 6.60 3.27
N SER A 51 0.26 7.60 4.14
CA SER A 51 -0.22 8.95 3.79
C SER A 51 0.60 9.59 2.66
N GLY A 52 1.80 9.09 2.39
CA GLY A 52 2.61 9.48 1.24
C GLY A 52 1.86 9.43 -0.09
N PHE A 53 0.91 8.51 -0.27
CA PHE A 53 0.11 8.45 -1.51
C PHE A 53 -0.78 9.67 -1.75
N ALA A 54 -1.05 10.46 -0.71
CA ALA A 54 -1.77 11.73 -0.80
C ALA A 54 -0.88 12.97 -0.64
N LYS A 55 0.44 12.80 -0.53
CA LYS A 55 1.40 13.91 -0.50
C LYS A 55 1.82 14.32 -1.91
N GLY A 56 2.00 15.61 -2.09
CA GLY A 56 2.52 16.16 -3.34
C GLY A 56 4.00 15.82 -3.55
N TYR A 57 4.41 15.80 -4.80
CA TYR A 57 5.79 15.61 -5.23
C TYR A 57 6.13 16.65 -6.31
N ASN A 58 7.34 17.21 -6.28
CA ASN A 58 7.80 18.19 -7.25
C ASN A 58 6.86 19.40 -7.43
N GLY A 59 6.36 19.95 -6.31
CA GLY A 59 5.53 21.15 -6.33
C GLY A 59 4.03 20.90 -6.49
N LEU A 60 3.60 19.67 -6.67
CA LEU A 60 2.18 19.33 -6.56
C LEU A 60 1.73 19.45 -5.09
N PRO A 61 0.50 19.90 -4.83
CA PRO A 61 -0.01 20.06 -3.48
C PRO A 61 -0.30 18.72 -2.81
N ASP A 62 -0.26 18.71 -1.47
CA ASP A 62 -0.79 17.62 -0.69
C ASP A 62 -2.31 17.52 -0.86
N LEU A 63 -2.82 16.33 -1.11
CA LEU A 63 -4.24 16.09 -1.26
C LEU A 63 -4.96 15.85 0.09
N GLY A 64 -4.20 15.48 1.13
CA GLY A 64 -4.78 15.18 2.44
C GLY A 64 -5.63 13.91 2.44
N MET A 65 -6.59 13.82 3.34
CA MET A 65 -7.49 12.67 3.46
C MET A 65 -8.76 12.88 2.61
N TYR A 66 -9.27 11.82 2.03
CA TYR A 66 -10.52 11.83 1.28
C TYR A 66 -11.69 12.27 2.14
N ASP A 67 -12.53 13.13 1.61
CA ASP A 67 -13.85 13.47 2.14
C ASP A 67 -14.85 13.56 0.99
N LYS A 68 -15.99 12.90 1.15
CA LYS A 68 -17.01 12.78 0.11
C LYS A 68 -17.67 14.09 -0.33
N VAL A 69 -17.48 15.17 0.44
CA VAL A 69 -18.07 16.48 0.17
C VAL A 69 -17.00 17.51 -0.18
N THR A 70 -15.91 17.51 0.55
CA THR A 70 -14.91 18.59 0.48
C THR A 70 -13.60 18.18 -0.20
N ASN A 71 -13.32 16.87 -0.33
CA ASN A 71 -12.05 16.38 -0.89
C ASN A 71 -12.20 15.00 -1.57
N THR A 72 -12.87 14.97 -2.70
CA THR A 72 -13.17 13.73 -3.43
C THR A 72 -12.02 13.22 -4.30
N GLU A 73 -10.97 14.01 -4.48
CA GLU A 73 -9.83 13.66 -5.35
C GLU A 73 -8.70 12.93 -4.61
N SER A 74 -8.73 12.94 -3.27
CA SER A 74 -7.69 12.32 -2.49
C SER A 74 -7.71 10.79 -2.60
N PRO A 75 -6.54 10.16 -2.80
CA PRO A 75 -6.41 8.71 -2.79
C PRO A 75 -6.31 8.11 -1.38
N LEU A 76 -6.22 8.90 -0.33
CA LEU A 76 -6.11 8.43 1.05
C LEU A 76 -7.49 8.34 1.69
N MET A 77 -8.03 7.12 1.77
CA MET A 77 -9.36 6.88 2.33
C MET A 77 -9.36 6.96 3.86
N PRO A 78 -10.37 7.59 4.48
CA PRO A 78 -10.52 7.61 5.93
C PRO A 78 -10.99 6.23 6.39
N GLN A 79 -10.17 5.53 7.18
CA GLN A 79 -10.49 4.21 7.69
C GLN A 79 -10.18 4.10 9.19
N GLY A 80 -11.07 3.43 9.89
CA GLY A 80 -10.84 3.03 11.28
C GLY A 80 -10.01 1.76 11.41
N ILE A 81 -9.90 1.23 12.62
CA ILE A 81 -9.13 0.02 12.96
C ILE A 81 -9.89 -1.21 12.47
N THR A 82 -9.82 -1.50 11.18
CA THR A 82 -10.53 -2.59 10.51
C THR A 82 -9.68 -3.18 9.39
N GLU A 83 -8.59 -3.87 9.72
CA GLU A 83 -7.65 -4.44 8.74
C GLU A 83 -8.33 -5.31 7.70
N PHE A 84 -9.25 -6.18 8.14
CA PHE A 84 -9.98 -7.08 7.26
C PHE A 84 -10.84 -6.31 6.25
N THR A 85 -11.63 -5.35 6.73
CA THR A 85 -12.54 -4.56 5.87
C THR A 85 -11.75 -3.70 4.89
N ASN A 86 -10.73 -2.98 5.36
CA ASN A 86 -9.87 -2.15 4.50
C ASN A 86 -9.22 -2.99 3.40
N SER A 87 -8.72 -4.16 3.76
CA SER A 87 -8.11 -5.10 2.80
C SER A 87 -9.13 -5.63 1.79
N GLY A 88 -10.35 -5.94 2.23
CA GLY A 88 -11.43 -6.38 1.35
C GLY A 88 -11.89 -5.29 0.38
N MET A 89 -12.00 -4.05 0.84
CA MET A 89 -12.33 -2.90 -0.01
C MET A 89 -11.26 -2.68 -1.08
N LEU A 90 -9.98 -2.72 -0.72
CA LEU A 90 -8.89 -2.59 -1.69
C LEU A 90 -8.81 -3.78 -2.65
N ALA A 91 -9.05 -5.00 -2.17
CA ALA A 91 -9.13 -6.18 -3.02
C ALA A 91 -10.24 -6.03 -4.07
N GLY A 92 -11.42 -5.58 -3.66
CA GLY A 92 -12.51 -5.27 -4.57
C GLY A 92 -12.15 -4.16 -5.56
N LEU A 93 -11.57 -3.06 -5.09
CA LEU A 93 -11.16 -1.94 -5.94
C LEU A 93 -10.12 -2.35 -6.99
N ALA A 94 -9.14 -3.15 -6.61
CA ALA A 94 -8.08 -3.60 -7.51
C ALA A 94 -8.55 -4.63 -8.54
N THR A 95 -9.75 -5.21 -8.38
CA THR A 95 -10.38 -6.07 -9.40
C THR A 95 -11.21 -5.29 -10.42
N VAL A 96 -11.49 -4.01 -10.17
CA VAL A 96 -12.23 -3.16 -11.11
C VAL A 96 -11.33 -2.84 -12.30
N ASN A 97 -11.79 -3.15 -13.49
CA ASN A 97 -11.16 -2.78 -14.75
C ASN A 97 -12.17 -2.06 -15.64
N LEU A 98 -11.88 -0.82 -15.95
CA LEU A 98 -12.74 0.08 -16.73
C LEU A 98 -12.38 0.10 -18.23
N ASN A 99 -11.47 -0.78 -18.66
CA ASN A 99 -11.12 -0.90 -20.07
C ASN A 99 -12.23 -1.64 -20.83
N GLU A 100 -12.42 -1.30 -22.10
CA GLU A 100 -13.39 -1.98 -22.98
C GLU A 100 -13.01 -3.45 -23.22
N ASP A 101 -11.70 -3.75 -23.21
CA ASP A 101 -11.17 -5.11 -23.24
C ASP A 101 -10.41 -5.43 -21.94
N PRO A 102 -11.11 -5.84 -20.88
CA PRO A 102 -10.51 -6.06 -19.57
C PRO A 102 -9.65 -7.33 -19.49
N TYR A 103 -9.60 -8.13 -20.54
CA TYR A 103 -8.75 -9.31 -20.61
C TYR A 103 -7.39 -9.01 -21.25
N GLU A 104 -7.29 -7.99 -22.07
CA GLU A 104 -6.05 -7.61 -22.75
C GLU A 104 -5.36 -6.41 -22.08
N GLU A 105 -6.15 -5.43 -21.64
CA GLU A 105 -5.65 -4.19 -21.08
C GLU A 105 -6.20 -3.91 -19.67
N PHE A 106 -5.49 -3.08 -18.92
CA PHE A 106 -5.88 -2.67 -17.58
C PHE A 106 -6.09 -1.14 -17.50
N ASN A 107 -7.30 -0.74 -17.08
CA ASN A 107 -7.64 0.62 -16.72
C ASN A 107 -8.40 0.63 -15.39
N GLY A 108 -7.69 0.69 -14.28
CA GLY A 108 -8.26 0.61 -12.95
C GLY A 108 -7.33 1.26 -11.91
N PHE A 109 -7.46 0.81 -10.68
CA PHE A 109 -6.67 1.28 -9.56
C PHE A 109 -5.79 0.19 -8.98
N PHE A 110 -4.69 0.60 -8.39
CA PHE A 110 -3.91 -0.20 -7.47
C PHE A 110 -4.33 0.13 -6.04
N GLY A 111 -4.09 -0.78 -5.12
CA GLY A 111 -4.36 -0.57 -3.70
C GLY A 111 -3.08 -0.51 -2.88
N ALA A 112 -3.15 0.16 -1.74
CA ALA A 112 -2.14 0.05 -0.69
C ALA A 112 -2.83 0.00 0.67
N MET A 113 -2.47 -0.97 1.51
CA MET A 113 -3.02 -1.14 2.85
C MET A 113 -1.91 -1.30 3.87
N SER A 114 -1.93 -0.49 4.91
CA SER A 114 -0.94 -0.58 5.98
C SER A 114 -1.57 -0.90 7.34
N THR A 115 -0.83 -1.70 8.10
CA THR A 115 -1.01 -1.91 9.53
C THR A 115 0.33 -2.31 10.15
N TYR A 116 0.38 -2.48 11.47
CA TYR A 116 1.57 -3.04 12.11
C TYR A 116 1.70 -4.55 11.87
N GLY A 117 2.91 -5.05 11.98
CA GLY A 117 3.24 -6.44 11.68
C GLY A 117 2.36 -7.44 12.44
N SER A 118 2.12 -7.20 13.73
CA SER A 118 1.28 -8.05 14.59
C SER A 118 -0.18 -8.18 14.12
N PHE A 119 -0.70 -7.20 13.39
CA PHE A 119 -2.07 -7.21 12.86
C PHE A 119 -2.17 -7.63 11.40
N SER A 120 -1.04 -7.93 10.76
CA SER A 120 -1.01 -8.30 9.34
C SER A 120 -1.76 -9.60 9.05
N TYR A 121 -1.91 -10.48 10.02
CA TYR A 121 -2.73 -11.69 9.90
C TYR A 121 -4.21 -11.40 9.61
N LEU A 122 -4.70 -10.25 10.08
CA LEU A 122 -6.09 -9.83 9.84
C LEU A 122 -6.37 -9.47 8.38
N LYS A 123 -5.33 -9.27 7.57
CA LYS A 123 -5.44 -9.03 6.12
C LYS A 123 -5.48 -10.31 5.30
N TYR A 124 -5.13 -11.46 5.89
CA TYR A 124 -4.85 -12.69 5.16
C TYR A 124 -6.02 -13.18 4.29
N GLY A 125 -7.24 -13.14 4.81
CA GLY A 125 -8.42 -13.56 4.05
C GLY A 125 -8.58 -12.80 2.72
N PRO A 126 -8.68 -11.47 2.74
CA PRO A 126 -8.73 -10.66 1.50
C PRO A 126 -7.51 -10.83 0.60
N MET A 127 -6.30 -10.92 1.15
CA MET A 127 -5.09 -11.20 0.37
C MET A 127 -5.21 -12.52 -0.38
N ARG A 128 -5.67 -13.56 0.30
CA ARG A 128 -5.85 -14.89 -0.29
C ARG A 128 -6.89 -14.88 -1.39
N LEU A 129 -8.05 -14.24 -1.18
CA LEU A 129 -9.11 -14.13 -2.17
C LEU A 129 -8.65 -13.34 -3.40
N PHE A 130 -7.97 -12.22 -3.20
CA PHE A 130 -7.42 -11.43 -4.30
C PHE A 130 -6.41 -12.21 -5.13
N SER A 131 -5.52 -12.97 -4.49
CA SER A 131 -4.56 -13.81 -5.20
C SER A 131 -5.22 -14.95 -5.98
N GLN A 132 -6.35 -15.50 -5.49
CA GLN A 132 -7.14 -16.49 -6.24
C GLN A 132 -7.79 -15.90 -7.47
N VAL A 133 -8.34 -14.69 -7.40
CA VAL A 133 -8.86 -14.00 -8.59
C VAL A 133 -7.77 -13.85 -9.64
N ALA A 134 -6.57 -13.43 -9.23
CA ALA A 134 -5.44 -13.28 -10.14
C ALA A 134 -4.96 -14.63 -10.73
N GLN A 135 -5.13 -15.73 -10.00
CA GLN A 135 -4.75 -17.07 -10.45
C GLN A 135 -5.80 -17.69 -11.39
N ASP A 136 -7.06 -17.55 -11.04
CA ASP A 136 -8.15 -18.33 -11.67
C ASP A 136 -8.88 -17.53 -12.75
N SER A 137 -8.51 -16.27 -12.97
CA SER A 137 -9.12 -15.40 -13.98
C SER A 137 -8.08 -14.86 -14.94
N ASN A 138 -8.42 -14.76 -16.21
CA ASN A 138 -7.62 -14.04 -17.22
C ASN A 138 -7.83 -12.52 -17.17
N LEU A 139 -8.72 -12.04 -16.31
CA LEU A 139 -8.98 -10.62 -16.12
C LEU A 139 -7.69 -9.88 -15.74
N LYS A 140 -7.38 -8.79 -16.43
CA LYS A 140 -6.30 -7.90 -16.00
C LYS A 140 -6.78 -7.12 -14.78
N VAL A 141 -6.08 -7.34 -13.67
CA VAL A 141 -6.38 -6.72 -12.37
C VAL A 141 -5.25 -5.82 -11.90
N GLY A 142 -5.56 -4.91 -11.02
CA GLY A 142 -4.58 -4.05 -10.36
C GLY A 142 -3.62 -4.84 -9.46
N LYS A 143 -2.83 -4.11 -8.70
CA LYS A 143 -1.90 -4.65 -7.70
C LYS A 143 -2.23 -4.07 -6.34
N ILE A 144 -1.86 -4.77 -5.28
CA ILE A 144 -2.04 -4.27 -3.91
C ILE A 144 -0.71 -4.37 -3.18
N ILE A 145 -0.31 -3.26 -2.57
CA ILE A 145 0.84 -3.16 -1.69
C ILE A 145 0.36 -3.43 -0.26
N TRP A 146 0.77 -4.53 0.31
CA TRP A 146 0.45 -4.92 1.67
C TRP A 146 1.59 -4.54 2.61
N VAL A 147 1.43 -3.45 3.34
CA VAL A 147 2.46 -2.93 4.24
C VAL A 147 2.28 -3.53 5.63
N ALA A 148 3.32 -4.19 6.12
CA ALA A 148 3.46 -4.62 7.51
C ALA A 148 4.54 -3.75 8.16
N GLY A 149 4.14 -2.63 8.71
CA GLY A 149 5.03 -1.73 9.42
C GLY A 149 5.29 -2.20 10.85
N HIS A 150 6.34 -1.67 11.49
CA HIS A 150 6.61 -1.88 12.90
C HIS A 150 6.61 -3.38 13.29
N SER A 151 7.47 -4.14 12.64
CA SER A 151 7.61 -5.58 12.88
C SER A 151 9.06 -5.93 13.22
N GLY A 152 9.28 -6.43 14.41
CA GLY A 152 10.59 -6.82 14.91
C GLY A 152 10.53 -7.09 16.40
N PRO A 153 11.62 -7.58 17.03
CA PRO A 153 11.66 -7.86 18.47
C PRO A 153 11.37 -6.65 19.34
N GLU A 154 11.77 -5.46 18.91
CA GLU A 154 11.58 -4.21 19.59
C GLU A 154 10.12 -3.78 19.73
N THR A 155 9.23 -4.31 18.90
CA THR A 155 7.80 -3.94 18.93
C THR A 155 7.10 -4.40 20.19
N ALA A 156 7.62 -5.38 20.89
CA ALA A 156 7.07 -5.84 22.16
C ALA A 156 7.10 -4.79 23.27
N GLU A 157 8.02 -3.83 23.19
CA GLU A 157 8.15 -2.71 24.15
C GLU A 157 7.11 -1.62 23.91
N ASP A 158 6.58 -1.51 22.70
CA ASP A 158 5.63 -0.48 22.32
C ASP A 158 4.24 -0.69 22.95
N SER A 159 3.72 -1.90 22.88
CA SER A 159 2.44 -2.27 23.46
C SER A 159 2.27 -3.78 23.56
N ARG A 160 1.47 -4.24 24.53
CA ARG A 160 1.09 -5.65 24.65
C ARG A 160 0.38 -6.19 23.41
N THR A 161 -0.27 -5.34 22.64
CA THR A 161 -0.98 -5.72 21.42
C THR A 161 -0.12 -5.60 20.17
N HIS A 162 1.04 -4.95 20.22
CA HIS A 162 1.93 -4.72 19.08
C HIS A 162 3.06 -5.74 18.99
N PHE A 163 3.09 -6.71 19.89
CA PHE A 163 4.09 -7.77 19.83
C PHE A 163 3.86 -8.70 18.61
N GLY A 164 4.91 -9.31 18.19
CA GLY A 164 4.87 -10.30 17.13
C GLY A 164 5.83 -9.97 16.00
N ILE A 165 6.32 -11.01 15.41
CA ILE A 165 7.15 -10.95 14.22
C ILE A 165 6.27 -11.29 13.05
N PHE A 166 6.14 -10.36 12.10
CA PHE A 166 5.53 -10.69 10.83
C PHE A 166 6.43 -11.71 10.12
N SER A 167 5.94 -12.92 10.01
CA SER A 167 6.66 -13.99 9.35
C SER A 167 6.36 -13.99 7.86
N PRO A 168 7.38 -14.06 6.98
CA PRO A 168 7.18 -14.35 5.57
C PRO A 168 6.37 -15.62 5.31
N GLY A 169 6.31 -16.52 6.28
CA GLY A 169 5.48 -17.73 6.23
C GLY A 169 3.99 -17.48 6.03
N VAL A 170 3.47 -16.31 6.40
CA VAL A 170 2.08 -15.95 6.14
C VAL A 170 1.75 -15.96 4.65
N THR A 171 2.70 -15.60 3.80
CA THR A 171 2.52 -15.53 2.36
C THR A 171 2.86 -16.83 1.63
N GLN A 172 3.43 -17.81 2.30
CA GLN A 172 3.77 -19.13 1.72
C GLN A 172 2.54 -19.95 1.30
N LEU A 173 1.37 -19.63 1.84
CA LEU A 173 0.11 -20.29 1.47
C LEU A 173 -0.59 -19.62 0.28
N LEU A 174 0.00 -18.59 -0.29
CA LEU A 174 -0.51 -17.93 -1.49
C LEU A 174 0.11 -18.59 -2.74
N PRO A 175 -0.59 -18.55 -3.89
CA PRO A 175 -0.06 -19.15 -5.12
C PRO A 175 1.28 -18.56 -5.53
N ASP A 176 2.18 -19.40 -6.02
CA ASP A 176 3.47 -18.97 -6.55
C ASP A 176 3.31 -17.95 -7.68
N GLY A 177 4.16 -16.93 -7.70
CA GLY A 177 4.15 -15.88 -8.71
C GLY A 177 3.08 -14.81 -8.54
N HIS A 178 2.15 -14.94 -7.58
CA HIS A 178 1.09 -13.98 -7.32
C HIS A 178 1.40 -13.01 -6.17
N ILE A 179 2.47 -13.26 -5.43
CA ILE A 179 2.92 -12.38 -4.36
C ILE A 179 4.43 -12.19 -4.42
N ILE A 180 4.87 -10.97 -4.19
CA ILE A 180 6.27 -10.62 -4.05
C ILE A 180 6.48 -10.10 -2.64
N ASN A 181 7.38 -10.74 -1.88
CA ASN A 181 7.78 -10.28 -0.56
C ASN A 181 9.00 -9.38 -0.68
N ILE A 182 8.90 -8.17 -0.16
CA ILE A 182 9.98 -7.19 -0.17
C ILE A 182 10.30 -6.82 1.28
N HIS A 183 11.56 -6.94 1.65
CA HIS A 183 12.07 -6.64 2.98
C HIS A 183 13.24 -5.66 2.86
N PRO A 184 12.99 -4.35 2.60
CA PRO A 184 14.05 -3.39 2.47
C PRO A 184 14.81 -3.25 3.78
N TRP A 185 16.12 -3.38 3.71
CA TRP A 185 17.01 -3.25 4.86
C TRP A 185 17.27 -1.78 5.19
N GLU A 186 17.35 -0.95 4.16
CA GLU A 186 17.59 0.48 4.30
C GLU A 186 16.73 1.33 3.37
N HIS A 187 16.73 2.66 3.61
CA HIS A 187 15.90 3.63 2.92
C HIS A 187 16.04 3.55 1.38
N ASN A 188 17.26 3.41 0.89
CA ASN A 188 17.55 3.44 -0.54
C ASN A 188 17.16 2.15 -1.29
N GLU A 189 16.72 1.13 -0.58
CA GLU A 189 16.20 -0.11 -1.16
C GLU A 189 14.67 -0.09 -1.38
N VAL A 190 13.98 0.97 -0.94
CA VAL A 190 12.51 1.03 -1.02
C VAL A 190 12.01 1.41 -2.40
N ALA A 191 12.72 2.28 -3.11
CA ALA A 191 12.26 2.82 -4.38
C ALA A 191 12.64 2.00 -5.65
N PRO A 192 13.75 1.24 -5.69
CA PRO A 192 14.11 0.40 -6.83
C PRO A 192 13.14 -0.71 -7.14
#